data_f91a66523fdadf52195fbaa38ad24d02
#
_entry.id   f91a66523fdadf52195fbaa38ad24d02
#
_cell.length_a   1.000
_cell.length_b   1.000
_cell.length_c   1.000
_cell.angle_alpha   90.00
_cell.angle_beta   90.00
_cell.angle_gamma   90.00
#
_symmetry.space_group_name_H-M   'P 1'
#
loop_
_entity.id
_entity.type
_entity.pdbx_description
1 polymer ?
#
loop_
_entity_poly.entity_id
_entity_poly.type
_entity_poly.pdbx_seq_one_letter_code
_entity_poly.pdbx_strand_id
1 'polypeptide(L)'
;QGLKEITLTTNGTLLKKFAKDLKKNGINRINVSLDTISAKKYEDITKFGNLTNVLDGIIEAKKVGISIKINTVAIKNFNENEIEAIMLWANQQKIDITFIEVMPMEETDISRHLQFIPLDQVYDKINSNFNLTKISKNTGGPAIYYKSSKLNINVGFITPITNNFCSSCNRVRISSTGKLFMCLGQNDYVDFREIMRNDYSNNYIKEKIKFALNIKPKNHDFMTGTKINKYMKRHMNVTGG
;
A
#
# COMPACT_ATOMS: atom_id res chain seq x y z
N GLN A 1 -1.78 -10.79 23.50
CA GLN A 1 -0.87 -11.91 23.24
C GLN A 1 -0.74 -12.15 21.73
N GLY A 2 0.47 -12.09 21.15
CA GLY A 2 0.71 -12.47 19.76
C GLY A 2 0.85 -11.38 18.71
N LEU A 3 0.76 -10.08 19.07
CA LEU A 3 1.10 -9.02 18.12
C LEU A 3 2.62 -9.03 17.87
N LYS A 4 3.02 -9.32 16.62
CA LYS A 4 4.44 -9.48 16.26
C LYS A 4 5.06 -8.16 15.80
N GLU A 5 4.29 -7.33 15.12
CA GLU A 5 4.78 -6.09 14.53
C GLU A 5 3.63 -5.08 14.37
N ILE A 6 3.92 -3.82 14.63
CA ILE A 6 3.07 -2.68 14.25
C ILE A 6 3.81 -1.91 13.15
N THR A 7 3.14 -1.70 12.03
CA THR A 7 3.66 -0.92 10.91
C THR A 7 2.69 0.19 10.55
N LEU A 8 3.22 1.26 9.98
CA LEU A 8 2.42 2.37 9.48
C LEU A 8 2.56 2.48 7.97
N THR A 9 1.49 2.95 7.32
CA THR A 9 1.55 3.51 5.97
C THR A 9 1.20 4.99 6.07
N THR A 10 1.98 5.85 5.45
CA THR A 10 1.85 7.30 5.56
C THR A 10 2.23 7.99 4.25
N ASN A 11 1.70 9.18 4.01
CA ASN A 11 2.19 10.08 2.96
C ASN A 11 3.53 10.76 3.32
N GLY A 12 4.03 10.56 4.54
CA GLY A 12 5.32 11.07 4.99
C GLY A 12 5.36 12.55 5.42
N THR A 13 4.33 13.34 5.16
CA THR A 13 4.31 14.79 5.35
C THR A 13 4.66 15.23 6.79
N LEU A 14 4.20 14.46 7.79
CA LEU A 14 4.45 14.74 9.21
C LEU A 14 5.53 13.83 9.83
N LEU A 15 6.17 13.00 9.03
CA LEU A 15 7.08 11.98 9.52
C LEU A 15 8.29 12.59 10.23
N LYS A 16 8.84 13.70 9.72
CA LYS A 16 9.93 14.44 10.36
C LYS A 16 9.61 14.83 11.81
N LYS A 17 8.36 15.27 12.05
CA LYS A 17 7.88 15.68 13.38
C LYS A 17 7.75 14.51 14.33
N PHE A 18 7.21 13.39 13.85
CA PHE A 18 6.79 12.28 14.72
C PHE A 18 7.75 11.09 14.74
N ALA A 19 8.81 11.07 13.94
CA ALA A 19 9.69 9.91 13.81
C ALA A 19 10.25 9.41 15.15
N LYS A 20 10.71 10.30 16.03
CA LYS A 20 11.24 9.95 17.35
C LYS A 20 10.18 9.32 18.25
N ASP A 21 8.98 9.92 18.29
CA ASP A 21 7.88 9.41 19.11
C ASP A 21 7.38 8.06 18.59
N LEU A 22 7.26 7.92 17.27
CA LEU A 22 6.90 6.65 16.64
C LEU A 22 7.90 5.55 17.01
N LYS A 23 9.19 5.82 16.92
CA LYS A 23 10.24 4.87 17.32
C LYS A 23 10.16 4.51 18.78
N LYS A 24 10.02 5.50 19.67
CA LYS A 24 9.87 5.30 21.12
C LYS A 24 8.67 4.42 21.47
N ASN A 25 7.59 4.53 20.69
CA ASN A 25 6.37 3.75 20.88
C ASN A 25 6.35 2.41 20.09
N GLY A 26 7.51 1.91 19.66
CA GLY A 26 7.66 0.57 19.11
C GLY A 26 7.40 0.44 17.61
N ILE A 27 7.24 1.53 16.87
CA ILE A 27 7.14 1.48 15.41
C ILE A 27 8.54 1.31 14.83
N ASN A 28 8.79 0.14 14.28
CA ASN A 28 10.10 -0.21 13.72
C ASN A 28 10.14 -0.19 12.19
N ARG A 29 8.97 -0.16 11.53
CA ARG A 29 8.86 -0.12 10.07
C ARG A 29 7.72 0.76 9.60
N ILE A 30 7.97 1.57 8.57
CA ILE A 30 6.99 2.46 7.96
C ILE A 30 7.04 2.30 6.45
N ASN A 31 5.85 2.21 5.82
CA ASN A 31 5.71 2.35 4.38
C ASN A 31 5.37 3.82 4.07
N VAL A 32 6.15 4.46 3.21
CA VAL A 32 5.88 5.81 2.75
C VAL A 32 5.35 5.75 1.33
N SER A 33 4.16 6.33 1.11
CA SER A 33 3.59 6.46 -0.23
C SER A 33 4.28 7.61 -0.96
N LEU A 34 4.96 7.30 -2.07
CA LEU A 34 5.71 8.28 -2.87
C LEU A 34 5.65 7.87 -4.35
N ASP A 35 4.82 8.55 -5.13
CA ASP A 35 4.57 8.20 -6.52
C ASP A 35 5.46 8.96 -7.50
N THR A 36 6.20 9.97 -7.06
CA THR A 36 7.16 10.74 -7.86
C THR A 36 8.22 11.38 -7.00
N ILE A 37 9.39 11.62 -7.58
CA ILE A 37 10.49 12.42 -6.99
C ILE A 37 10.64 13.80 -7.66
N SER A 38 9.72 14.15 -8.55
CA SER A 38 9.60 15.49 -9.13
C SER A 38 8.74 16.38 -8.24
N ALA A 39 9.29 17.48 -7.74
CA ALA A 39 8.57 18.40 -6.85
C ALA A 39 7.28 18.92 -7.48
N LYS A 40 7.33 19.28 -8.79
CA LYS A 40 6.15 19.75 -9.52
C LYS A 40 5.07 18.69 -9.64
N LYS A 41 5.43 17.47 -10.07
CA LYS A 41 4.44 16.38 -10.17
C LYS A 41 3.88 15.99 -8.81
N TYR A 42 4.70 16.06 -7.75
CA TYR A 42 4.23 15.80 -6.39
C TYR A 42 3.20 16.83 -5.94
N GLU A 43 3.44 18.11 -6.20
CA GLU A 43 2.47 19.18 -5.95
C GLU A 43 1.18 18.98 -6.75
N ASP A 44 1.29 18.67 -8.04
CA ASP A 44 0.15 18.46 -8.95
C ASP A 44 -0.76 17.32 -8.46
N ILE A 45 -0.19 16.17 -8.07
CA ILE A 45 -1.00 15.00 -7.64
C ILE A 45 -1.55 15.16 -6.23
N THR A 46 -0.84 15.85 -5.34
CA THR A 46 -1.23 16.03 -3.94
C THR A 46 -1.99 17.34 -3.71
N LYS A 47 -2.03 18.23 -4.70
CA LYS A 47 -2.62 19.58 -4.71
C LYS A 47 -1.94 20.58 -3.78
N PHE A 48 -1.47 20.16 -2.60
CA PHE A 48 -0.87 21.04 -1.58
C PHE A 48 0.36 20.41 -0.92
N GLY A 49 0.84 19.27 -1.44
CA GLY A 49 1.95 18.56 -0.84
C GLY A 49 3.30 19.21 -1.15
N ASN A 50 4.22 19.13 -0.19
CA ASN A 50 5.60 19.52 -0.36
C ASN A 50 6.50 18.28 -0.31
N LEU A 51 7.15 17.97 -1.43
CA LEU A 51 8.02 16.80 -1.56
C LEU A 51 9.21 16.86 -0.57
N THR A 52 9.79 18.04 -0.35
CA THR A 52 10.93 18.20 0.57
C THR A 52 10.58 17.75 1.98
N ASN A 53 9.37 18.08 2.46
CA ASN A 53 8.93 17.64 3.79
C ASN A 53 8.87 16.11 3.91
N VAL A 54 8.49 15.44 2.85
CA VAL A 54 8.43 13.96 2.81
C VAL A 54 9.81 13.35 2.80
N LEU A 55 10.72 13.87 1.95
CA LEU A 55 12.11 13.41 1.86
C LEU A 55 12.86 13.63 3.18
N ASP A 56 12.70 14.78 3.79
CA ASP A 56 13.25 15.08 5.12
C ASP A 56 12.70 14.14 6.18
N GLY A 57 11.40 13.85 6.12
CA GLY A 57 10.74 12.90 7.01
C GLY A 57 11.30 11.49 6.89
N ILE A 58 11.57 11.04 5.67
CA ILE A 58 12.22 9.74 5.40
C ILE A 58 13.63 9.70 6.00
N ILE A 59 14.41 10.75 5.80
CA ILE A 59 15.77 10.86 6.35
C ILE A 59 15.73 10.81 7.88
N GLU A 60 14.87 11.59 8.51
CA GLU A 60 14.76 11.62 9.97
C GLU A 60 14.32 10.28 10.54
N ALA A 61 13.33 9.62 9.94
CA ALA A 61 12.88 8.30 10.36
C ALA A 61 14.01 7.26 10.29
N LYS A 62 14.84 7.30 9.25
CA LYS A 62 16.02 6.43 9.14
C LYS A 62 17.05 6.72 10.23
N LYS A 63 17.32 8.00 10.53
CA LYS A 63 18.27 8.41 11.58
C LYS A 63 17.88 7.85 12.95
N VAL A 64 16.60 7.81 13.27
CA VAL A 64 16.11 7.24 14.55
C VAL A 64 15.96 5.71 14.51
N GLY A 65 16.40 5.04 13.44
CA GLY A 65 16.39 3.58 13.32
C GLY A 65 15.05 2.97 12.95
N ILE A 66 14.18 3.71 12.25
CA ILE A 66 12.96 3.15 11.64
C ILE A 66 13.32 2.64 10.24
N SER A 67 12.96 1.40 9.95
CA SER A 67 13.06 0.84 8.60
C SER A 67 12.00 1.46 7.69
N ILE A 68 12.43 2.05 6.57
CA ILE A 68 11.52 2.65 5.59
C ILE A 68 11.41 1.74 4.37
N LYS A 69 10.21 1.69 3.82
CA LYS A 69 9.92 1.13 2.50
C LYS A 69 9.09 2.14 1.72
N ILE A 70 9.44 2.36 0.46
CA ILE A 70 8.64 3.19 -0.44
C ILE A 70 7.58 2.32 -1.13
N ASN A 71 6.36 2.81 -1.17
CA ASN A 71 5.28 2.27 -1.99
C ASN A 71 4.99 3.29 -3.09
N THR A 72 5.07 2.86 -4.34
CA THR A 72 4.84 3.69 -5.53
C THR A 72 3.75 3.05 -6.38
N VAL A 73 2.66 3.75 -6.63
CA VAL A 73 1.67 3.32 -7.61
C VAL A 73 2.19 3.65 -9.00
N ALA A 74 2.25 2.65 -9.88
CA ALA A 74 2.64 2.85 -11.27
C ALA A 74 1.45 3.39 -12.06
N ILE A 75 1.56 4.62 -12.55
CA ILE A 75 0.46 5.38 -13.16
C ILE A 75 0.84 5.78 -14.58
N LYS A 76 0.06 5.31 -15.58
CA LYS A 76 0.24 5.63 -16.99
C LYS A 76 0.05 7.12 -17.22
N ASN A 77 0.85 7.69 -18.12
CA ASN A 77 0.86 9.12 -18.46
C ASN A 77 1.21 10.06 -17.28
N PHE A 78 1.66 9.49 -16.14
CA PHE A 78 2.09 10.30 -14.99
C PHE A 78 3.54 9.98 -14.59
N ASN A 79 3.79 8.79 -14.02
CA ASN A 79 5.11 8.42 -13.52
C ASN A 79 5.74 7.23 -14.24
N GLU A 80 5.12 6.68 -15.29
CA GLU A 80 5.62 5.50 -16.04
C GLU A 80 7.05 5.67 -16.56
N ASN A 81 7.43 6.90 -16.90
CA ASN A 81 8.78 7.25 -17.35
C ASN A 81 9.75 7.54 -16.19
N GLU A 82 9.27 7.63 -14.95
CA GLU A 82 10.08 7.90 -13.75
C GLU A 82 10.34 6.65 -12.90
N ILE A 83 9.73 5.52 -13.21
CA ILE A 83 9.80 4.27 -12.42
C ILE A 83 11.25 3.88 -12.11
N GLU A 84 12.11 3.89 -13.12
CA GLU A 84 13.54 3.57 -12.94
C GLU A 84 14.26 4.65 -12.12
N ALA A 85 13.98 5.92 -12.35
CA ALA A 85 14.57 7.03 -11.59
C ALA A 85 14.18 6.99 -10.10
N ILE A 86 12.91 6.69 -9.80
CA ILE A 86 12.42 6.53 -8.42
C ILE A 86 13.11 5.33 -7.76
N MET A 87 13.26 4.21 -8.48
CA MET A 87 13.95 3.02 -7.98
C MET A 87 15.43 3.31 -7.70
N LEU A 88 16.11 4.01 -8.61
CA LEU A 88 17.53 4.39 -8.43
C LEU A 88 17.70 5.37 -7.27
N TRP A 89 16.79 6.33 -7.11
CA TRP A 89 16.76 7.18 -5.94
C TRP A 89 16.59 6.37 -4.64
N ALA A 90 15.64 5.44 -4.60
CA ALA A 90 15.45 4.55 -3.46
C ALA A 90 16.71 3.71 -3.17
N ASN A 91 17.41 3.25 -4.22
CA ASN A 91 18.67 2.52 -4.12
C ASN A 91 19.78 3.40 -3.51
N GLN A 92 19.93 4.64 -3.94
CA GLN A 92 20.87 5.60 -3.34
C GLN A 92 20.58 5.83 -1.86
N GLN A 93 19.30 5.87 -1.50
CA GLN A 93 18.85 6.01 -0.12
C GLN A 93 18.93 4.69 0.67
N LYS A 94 19.26 3.54 0.05
CA LYS A 94 19.23 2.18 0.66
C LYS A 94 17.87 1.88 1.28
N ILE A 95 16.80 2.12 0.52
CA ILE A 95 15.40 1.93 0.91
C ILE A 95 14.75 0.98 -0.07
N ASP A 96 14.14 -0.11 0.42
CA ASP A 96 13.35 -1.02 -0.41
C ASP A 96 12.15 -0.28 -1.04
N ILE A 97 11.84 -0.62 -2.27
CA ILE A 97 10.71 -0.06 -3.01
C ILE A 97 9.72 -1.14 -3.44
N THR A 98 8.44 -0.80 -3.47
CA THR A 98 7.38 -1.67 -3.96
C THR A 98 6.51 -0.89 -4.95
N PHE A 99 6.42 -1.39 -6.17
CA PHE A 99 5.49 -0.89 -7.19
C PHE A 99 4.14 -1.57 -7.05
N ILE A 100 3.07 -0.81 -7.25
CA ILE A 100 1.68 -1.25 -7.04
C ILE A 100 0.86 -0.88 -8.27
N GLU A 101 0.00 -1.77 -8.76
CA GLU A 101 -0.96 -1.47 -9.81
C GLU A 101 -2.03 -0.49 -9.34
N VAL A 102 -2.43 0.42 -10.24
CA VAL A 102 -3.62 1.26 -10.03
C VAL A 102 -4.84 0.36 -9.86
N MET A 103 -5.57 0.56 -8.78
CA MET A 103 -6.84 -0.13 -8.53
C MET A 103 -8.01 0.80 -8.88
N PRO A 104 -9.07 0.30 -9.53
CA PRO A 104 -10.27 1.08 -9.84
C PRO A 104 -11.09 1.31 -8.56
N MET A 105 -10.67 2.31 -7.80
CA MET A 105 -11.31 2.73 -6.56
C MET A 105 -11.92 4.10 -6.79
N GLU A 106 -13.21 4.27 -6.48
CA GLU A 106 -14.02 5.49 -6.59
C GLU A 106 -14.83 5.64 -7.89
N GLU A 107 -16.08 6.10 -7.70
CA GLU A 107 -17.05 6.36 -8.78
C GLU A 107 -16.70 7.57 -9.65
N THR A 108 -15.82 8.44 -9.18
CA THR A 108 -15.65 9.78 -9.73
C THR A 108 -14.60 9.91 -10.81
N ASP A 109 -13.81 8.87 -11.06
CA ASP A 109 -12.67 8.99 -11.95
C ASP A 109 -12.67 7.90 -13.03
N ILE A 110 -13.52 8.13 -14.06
CA ILE A 110 -13.53 7.32 -15.29
C ILE A 110 -12.12 7.24 -15.91
N SER A 111 -11.23 8.17 -15.58
CA SER A 111 -9.86 8.22 -16.09
C SER A 111 -8.92 7.20 -15.45
N ARG A 112 -9.22 6.64 -14.28
CA ARG A 112 -8.29 5.73 -13.58
C ARG A 112 -8.00 4.43 -14.33
N HIS A 113 -8.98 3.90 -15.07
CA HIS A 113 -8.71 2.75 -15.92
C HIS A 113 -7.77 3.07 -17.09
N LEU A 114 -7.73 4.33 -17.53
CA LEU A 114 -6.78 4.82 -18.53
C LEU A 114 -5.37 5.00 -17.96
N GLN A 115 -5.25 5.07 -16.64
CA GLN A 115 -4.00 5.22 -15.93
C GLN A 115 -3.36 3.88 -15.54
N PHE A 116 -4.02 2.78 -15.84
CA PHE A 116 -3.53 1.45 -15.52
C PHE A 116 -2.33 1.05 -16.37
N ILE A 117 -1.30 0.52 -15.71
CA ILE A 117 -0.15 -0.14 -16.31
C ILE A 117 -0.05 -1.52 -15.69
N PRO A 118 -0.06 -2.61 -16.47
CA PRO A 118 0.30 -3.93 -15.98
C PRO A 118 1.74 -3.94 -15.44
N LEU A 119 1.94 -4.43 -14.20
CA LEU A 119 3.27 -4.41 -13.60
C LEU A 119 4.25 -5.43 -14.19
N ASP A 120 3.82 -6.36 -15.02
CA ASP A 120 4.70 -7.17 -15.86
C ASP A 120 5.52 -6.30 -16.83
N GLN A 121 4.90 -5.29 -17.46
CA GLN A 121 5.60 -4.34 -18.33
C GLN A 121 6.63 -3.51 -17.54
N VAL A 122 6.29 -3.10 -16.31
CA VAL A 122 7.23 -2.40 -15.42
C VAL A 122 8.38 -3.33 -15.01
N TYR A 123 8.05 -4.58 -14.69
CA TYR A 123 9.05 -5.60 -14.36
C TYR A 123 10.00 -5.82 -15.52
N ASP A 124 9.50 -6.05 -16.73
CA ASP A 124 10.33 -6.30 -17.93
C ASP A 124 11.27 -5.13 -18.21
N LYS A 125 10.78 -3.90 -18.10
CA LYS A 125 11.58 -2.69 -18.29
C LYS A 125 12.73 -2.60 -17.26
N ILE A 126 12.46 -2.89 -15.99
CA ILE A 126 13.49 -2.88 -14.95
C ILE A 126 14.43 -4.08 -15.15
N ASN A 127 13.87 -5.27 -15.43
CA ASN A 127 14.63 -6.49 -15.54
C ASN A 127 15.65 -6.48 -16.69
N SER A 128 15.33 -5.84 -17.81
CA SER A 128 16.26 -5.67 -18.94
C SER A 128 17.57 -4.97 -18.56
N ASN A 129 17.50 -4.02 -17.60
CA ASN A 129 18.66 -3.25 -17.17
C ASN A 129 19.33 -3.81 -15.91
N PHE A 130 18.57 -4.48 -15.03
CA PHE A 130 19.01 -4.80 -13.67
C PHE A 130 19.07 -6.29 -13.35
N ASN A 131 18.61 -7.18 -14.24
CA ASN A 131 18.66 -8.64 -14.05
C ASN A 131 18.07 -9.07 -12.69
N LEU A 132 16.75 -8.88 -12.52
CA LEU A 132 16.03 -9.16 -11.30
C LEU A 132 15.88 -10.67 -11.05
N THR A 133 16.24 -11.13 -9.87
CA THR A 133 16.07 -12.52 -9.42
C THR A 133 15.05 -12.54 -8.26
N LYS A 134 14.03 -13.39 -8.40
CA LYS A 134 12.99 -13.55 -7.35
C LYS A 134 13.60 -14.08 -6.06
N ILE A 135 13.16 -13.51 -4.93
CA ILE A 135 13.60 -13.92 -3.59
C ILE A 135 12.41 -14.31 -2.69
N SER A 136 12.67 -15.10 -1.66
CA SER A 136 11.65 -15.57 -0.71
C SER A 136 11.31 -14.58 0.40
N LYS A 137 11.60 -13.27 0.21
CA LYS A 137 11.30 -12.22 1.20
C LYS A 137 9.78 -12.09 1.40
N ASN A 138 9.35 -12.13 2.65
CA ASN A 138 7.96 -11.89 3.04
C ASN A 138 7.92 -10.80 4.12
N THR A 139 7.08 -9.78 3.91
CA THR A 139 6.88 -8.68 4.86
C THR A 139 5.45 -8.66 5.42
N GLY A 140 4.73 -9.80 5.36
CA GLY A 140 3.33 -9.92 5.76
C GLY A 140 2.34 -9.33 4.75
N GLY A 141 2.83 -8.80 3.64
CA GLY A 141 2.03 -8.22 2.55
C GLY A 141 2.04 -9.09 1.28
N PRO A 142 1.34 -8.66 0.21
CA PRO A 142 1.19 -9.42 -1.04
C PRO A 142 2.35 -9.20 -2.02
N ALA A 143 3.35 -8.40 -1.67
CA ALA A 143 4.44 -8.08 -2.57
C ALA A 143 5.29 -9.31 -2.88
N ILE A 144 5.58 -9.53 -4.16
CA ILE A 144 6.61 -10.44 -4.62
C ILE A 144 7.89 -9.63 -4.76
N TYR A 145 8.97 -10.08 -4.11
CA TYR A 145 10.23 -9.35 -4.07
C TYR A 145 11.29 -9.96 -4.98
N TYR A 146 12.11 -9.06 -5.50
CA TYR A 146 13.25 -9.37 -6.37
C TYR A 146 14.50 -8.65 -5.87
N LYS A 147 15.65 -9.22 -6.21
CA LYS A 147 16.98 -8.67 -5.95
C LYS A 147 17.78 -8.61 -7.24
N SER A 148 18.71 -7.67 -7.32
CA SER A 148 19.68 -7.56 -8.40
C SER A 148 21.08 -7.37 -7.80
N SER A 149 22.12 -7.89 -8.48
CA SER A 149 23.50 -7.60 -8.12
C SER A 149 23.89 -6.13 -8.36
N LYS A 150 23.12 -5.41 -9.18
CA LYS A 150 23.31 -3.98 -9.48
C LYS A 150 22.64 -3.04 -8.48
N LEU A 151 21.83 -3.59 -7.54
CA LEU A 151 21.05 -2.82 -6.57
C LEU A 151 21.33 -3.29 -5.15
N ASN A 152 21.38 -2.34 -4.22
CA ASN A 152 21.54 -2.60 -2.78
C ASN A 152 20.20 -2.73 -2.04
N ILE A 153 19.09 -2.77 -2.76
CA ILE A 153 17.73 -2.81 -2.25
C ILE A 153 16.96 -3.99 -2.82
N ASN A 154 15.81 -4.28 -2.23
CA ASN A 154 14.84 -5.19 -2.83
C ASN A 154 13.76 -4.40 -3.56
N VAL A 155 13.35 -4.90 -4.72
CA VAL A 155 12.25 -4.34 -5.52
C VAL A 155 11.06 -5.27 -5.41
N GLY A 156 9.93 -4.76 -4.96
CA GLY A 156 8.68 -5.51 -4.80
C GLY A 156 7.64 -5.12 -5.84
N PHE A 157 6.75 -6.06 -6.17
CA PHE A 157 5.62 -5.84 -7.06
C PHE A 157 4.34 -6.34 -6.38
N ILE A 158 3.28 -5.52 -6.40
CA ILE A 158 1.94 -5.85 -5.92
C ILE A 158 0.99 -5.74 -7.10
N THR A 159 0.47 -6.86 -7.55
CA THR A 159 -0.32 -7.03 -8.78
C THR A 159 -1.76 -7.45 -8.47
N PRO A 160 -2.58 -6.60 -7.85
CA PRO A 160 -3.94 -6.96 -7.45
C PRO A 160 -4.85 -7.24 -8.65
N ILE A 161 -4.54 -6.70 -9.82
CA ILE A 161 -5.36 -6.79 -11.02
C ILE A 161 -4.85 -7.90 -11.95
N THR A 162 -3.58 -7.82 -12.39
CA THR A 162 -3.03 -8.76 -13.39
C THR A 162 -2.75 -10.13 -12.82
N ASN A 163 -2.31 -10.22 -11.58
CA ASN A 163 -1.99 -11.49 -10.92
C ASN A 163 -2.51 -11.45 -9.48
N ASN A 164 -3.82 -11.62 -9.34
CA ASN A 164 -4.47 -11.46 -8.06
C ASN A 164 -3.98 -12.54 -7.06
N PHE A 165 -3.84 -12.12 -5.82
CA PHE A 165 -3.40 -12.95 -4.69
C PHE A 165 -4.53 -13.22 -3.68
N CYS A 166 -5.79 -13.15 -4.11
CA CYS A 166 -6.96 -13.26 -3.24
C CYS A 166 -7.01 -14.59 -2.48
N SER A 167 -6.62 -15.69 -3.10
CA SER A 167 -6.61 -17.03 -2.50
C SER A 167 -5.69 -17.13 -1.27
N SER A 168 -4.61 -16.35 -1.22
CA SER A 168 -3.66 -16.29 -0.11
C SER A 168 -3.81 -15.06 0.79
N CYS A 169 -4.83 -14.23 0.54
CA CYS A 169 -5.02 -12.98 1.26
C CYS A 169 -5.57 -13.20 2.68
N ASN A 170 -4.77 -12.93 3.69
CA ASN A 170 -5.10 -13.02 5.12
C ASN A 170 -5.50 -11.68 5.76
N ARG A 171 -5.79 -10.64 4.97
CA ARG A 171 -6.01 -9.28 5.47
C ARG A 171 -7.48 -8.96 5.66
N VAL A 172 -7.75 -8.25 6.74
CA VAL A 172 -8.99 -7.52 7.00
C VAL A 172 -8.64 -6.07 7.30
N ARG A 173 -9.62 -5.18 7.29
CA ARG A 173 -9.42 -3.74 7.52
C ARG A 173 -10.46 -3.22 8.46
N ILE A 174 -10.06 -2.39 9.41
CA ILE A 174 -10.98 -1.68 10.30
C ILE A 174 -10.91 -0.19 9.96
N SER A 175 -12.06 0.41 9.67
CA SER A 175 -12.15 1.85 9.46
C SER A 175 -12.03 2.62 10.79
N SER A 176 -11.76 3.91 10.72
CA SER A 176 -11.79 4.81 11.88
C SER A 176 -13.17 4.87 12.56
N THR A 177 -14.24 4.45 11.87
CA THR A 177 -15.60 4.37 12.40
C THR A 177 -15.95 3.00 12.98
N GLY A 178 -14.98 2.05 13.05
CA GLY A 178 -15.17 0.74 13.66
C GLY A 178 -15.82 -0.31 12.75
N LYS A 179 -15.88 -0.09 11.44
CA LYS A 179 -16.39 -1.06 10.48
C LYS A 179 -15.27 -2.02 10.03
N LEU A 180 -15.46 -3.32 10.22
CA LEU A 180 -14.55 -4.35 9.76
C LEU A 180 -14.91 -4.78 8.34
N PHE A 181 -14.04 -4.47 7.38
CA PHE A 181 -14.13 -4.89 5.99
C PHE A 181 -13.28 -6.13 5.75
N MET A 182 -13.83 -7.15 5.13
CA MET A 182 -13.15 -8.41 4.84
C MET A 182 -12.25 -8.31 3.61
N CYS A 183 -12.58 -7.41 2.68
CA CYS A 183 -11.83 -7.19 1.45
C CYS A 183 -11.67 -5.69 1.15
N LEU A 184 -10.56 -5.31 0.52
CA LEU A 184 -10.37 -3.95 0.02
C LEU A 184 -11.32 -3.65 -1.13
N GLY A 185 -11.54 -4.61 -2.03
CA GLY A 185 -12.34 -4.45 -3.25
C GLY A 185 -13.83 -4.71 -3.09
N GLN A 186 -14.36 -4.77 -1.86
CA GLN A 186 -15.79 -4.98 -1.61
C GLN A 186 -16.30 -4.05 -0.52
N ASN A 187 -17.61 -3.77 -0.54
CA ASN A 187 -18.25 -2.82 0.38
C ASN A 187 -18.82 -3.48 1.64
N ASP A 188 -18.88 -4.80 1.69
CA ASP A 188 -19.43 -5.53 2.82
C ASP A 188 -18.57 -5.37 4.07
N TYR A 189 -19.24 -5.11 5.21
CA TYR A 189 -18.58 -4.92 6.50
C TYR A 189 -19.42 -5.47 7.65
N VAL A 190 -18.76 -5.71 8.78
CA VAL A 190 -19.39 -5.93 10.09
C VAL A 190 -19.15 -4.70 10.94
N ASP A 191 -20.21 -4.14 11.54
CA ASP A 191 -20.10 -2.95 12.40
C ASP A 191 -19.67 -3.35 13.81
N PHE A 192 -18.39 -3.20 14.12
CA PHE A 192 -17.84 -3.46 15.43
C PHE A 192 -18.06 -2.31 16.42
N ARG A 193 -18.29 -1.09 15.92
CA ARG A 193 -18.59 0.05 16.77
C ARG A 193 -19.89 -0.16 17.52
N GLU A 194 -20.94 -0.61 16.82
CA GLU A 194 -22.22 -0.94 17.43
C GLU A 194 -22.08 -2.06 18.47
N ILE A 195 -21.39 -3.15 18.09
CA ILE A 195 -21.13 -4.28 18.97
C ILE A 195 -20.40 -3.86 20.25
N MET A 196 -19.36 -3.03 20.13
CA MET A 196 -18.57 -2.60 21.30
C MET A 196 -19.29 -1.58 22.20
N ARG A 197 -20.28 -0.85 21.69
CA ARG A 197 -21.01 0.15 22.45
C ARG A 197 -22.22 -0.40 23.19
N ASN A 198 -22.68 -1.59 22.86
CA ASN A 198 -23.83 -2.25 23.48
C ASN A 198 -23.42 -3.30 24.52
N ASP A 199 -22.22 -3.19 25.10
CA ASP A 199 -21.68 -4.05 26.20
C ASP A 199 -21.77 -5.55 25.93
N TYR A 200 -21.59 -5.97 24.67
CA TYR A 200 -21.52 -7.38 24.34
C TYR A 200 -20.27 -8.05 24.91
N SER A 201 -20.43 -9.30 25.35
CA SER A 201 -19.34 -10.08 25.91
C SER A 201 -18.17 -10.28 24.90
N ASN A 202 -16.96 -10.48 25.43
CA ASN A 202 -15.79 -10.81 24.61
C ASN A 202 -16.01 -12.05 23.72
N ASN A 203 -16.84 -13.01 24.16
CA ASN A 203 -17.18 -14.17 23.36
C ASN A 203 -18.02 -13.80 22.16
N TYR A 204 -19.00 -12.91 22.32
CA TYR A 204 -19.80 -12.41 21.22
C TYR A 204 -18.96 -11.67 20.19
N ILE A 205 -18.00 -10.83 20.63
CA ILE A 205 -17.05 -10.15 19.73
C ILE A 205 -16.22 -11.17 18.94
N LYS A 206 -15.71 -12.22 19.60
CA LYS A 206 -14.96 -13.31 18.93
C LYS A 206 -15.81 -14.05 17.89
N GLU A 207 -17.05 -14.33 18.20
CA GLU A 207 -17.99 -14.96 17.26
C GLU A 207 -18.23 -14.06 16.03
N LYS A 208 -18.41 -12.77 16.23
CA LYS A 208 -18.57 -11.81 15.13
C LYS A 208 -17.31 -11.68 14.27
N ILE A 209 -16.12 -11.76 14.87
CA ILE A 209 -14.87 -11.82 14.10
C ILE A 209 -14.82 -13.12 13.26
N LYS A 210 -15.14 -14.27 13.85
CA LYS A 210 -15.19 -15.55 13.13
C LYS A 210 -16.21 -15.50 11.99
N PHE A 211 -17.39 -14.96 12.24
CA PHE A 211 -18.40 -14.76 11.21
C PHE A 211 -17.88 -13.90 10.06
N ALA A 212 -17.29 -12.74 10.36
CA ALA A 212 -16.71 -11.85 9.35
C ALA A 212 -15.62 -12.56 8.51
N LEU A 213 -14.77 -13.38 9.15
CA LEU A 213 -13.73 -14.13 8.44
C LEU A 213 -14.34 -15.24 7.55
N ASN A 214 -15.42 -15.89 7.98
CA ASN A 214 -16.09 -16.93 7.19
C ASN A 214 -16.79 -16.39 5.94
N ILE A 215 -17.31 -15.16 5.99
CA ILE A 215 -17.94 -14.50 4.84
C ILE A 215 -16.91 -13.73 3.98
N LYS A 216 -15.62 -13.80 4.31
CA LYS A 216 -14.57 -13.17 3.51
C LYS A 216 -14.61 -13.72 2.07
N PRO A 217 -14.71 -12.84 1.06
CA PRO A 217 -14.82 -13.29 -0.34
C PRO A 217 -13.53 -13.96 -0.80
N LYS A 218 -13.67 -14.94 -1.67
CA LYS A 218 -12.53 -15.65 -2.29
C LYS A 218 -11.78 -14.79 -3.30
N ASN A 219 -12.46 -13.81 -3.92
CA ASN A 219 -11.92 -12.90 -4.91
C ASN A 219 -12.44 -11.48 -4.68
N HIS A 220 -11.75 -10.48 -5.24
CA HIS A 220 -12.26 -9.12 -5.34
C HIS A 220 -13.06 -8.94 -6.64
N ASP A 221 -13.91 -7.90 -6.66
CA ASP A 221 -14.75 -7.56 -7.81
C ASP A 221 -14.12 -6.47 -8.70
N PHE A 222 -12.82 -6.22 -8.60
CA PHE A 222 -12.12 -5.30 -9.50
C PHE A 222 -12.15 -5.86 -10.92
N MET A 223 -12.84 -5.19 -11.82
CA MET A 223 -12.91 -5.57 -13.23
C MET A 223 -11.97 -4.69 -14.04
N THR A 224 -11.23 -5.31 -14.94
CA THR A 224 -10.46 -4.65 -15.99
C THR A 224 -11.32 -4.57 -17.25
N GLY A 225 -11.56 -3.38 -17.78
CA GLY A 225 -12.27 -3.17 -19.05
C GLY A 225 -13.56 -2.36 -18.93
N THR A 226 -14.27 -2.21 -20.06
CA THR A 226 -15.43 -1.32 -20.24
C THR A 226 -16.71 -1.69 -19.50
N LYS A 227 -16.73 -2.81 -18.76
CA LYS A 227 -17.87 -3.24 -17.94
C LYS A 227 -17.65 -2.95 -16.47
N ILE A 228 -17.58 -1.68 -16.11
CA ILE A 228 -17.44 -1.25 -14.71
C ILE A 228 -18.84 -1.14 -14.11
N ASN A 229 -19.38 -2.25 -13.58
CA ASN A 229 -20.70 -2.27 -12.96
C ASN A 229 -20.71 -2.10 -11.43
N LYS A 230 -19.55 -2.09 -10.76
CA LYS A 230 -19.47 -1.85 -9.30
C LYS A 230 -18.17 -1.14 -8.95
N TYR A 231 -18.24 0.16 -8.81
CA TYR A 231 -17.17 0.92 -8.18
C TYR A 231 -17.19 0.73 -6.67
N MET A 232 -16.01 0.71 -6.06
CA MET A 232 -15.90 0.82 -4.63
C MET A 232 -16.28 2.24 -4.20
N LYS A 233 -17.35 2.37 -3.41
CA LYS A 233 -17.88 3.66 -2.95
C LYS A 233 -17.06 4.32 -1.82
N ARG A 234 -15.86 3.83 -1.52
CA ARG A 234 -15.05 4.36 -0.43
C ARG A 234 -13.63 4.66 -0.86
N HIS A 235 -13.11 5.76 -0.34
CA HIS A 235 -11.72 6.15 -0.52
C HIS A 235 -10.75 5.25 0.26
N MET A 236 -9.52 5.09 -0.23
CA MET A 236 -8.48 4.30 0.44
C MET A 236 -8.21 4.77 1.88
N ASN A 237 -8.26 6.08 2.12
CA ASN A 237 -8.01 6.67 3.44
C ASN A 237 -9.04 6.25 4.52
N VAL A 238 -10.22 5.76 4.14
CA VAL A 238 -11.24 5.28 5.07
C VAL A 238 -10.83 3.97 5.73
N THR A 239 -10.11 3.11 5.01
CA THR A 239 -9.74 1.76 5.48
C THR A 239 -8.22 1.56 5.60
N GLY A 240 -7.45 2.61 5.41
CA GLY A 240 -6.00 2.56 5.39
C GLY A 240 -5.43 1.94 4.11
N GLY A 241 -4.38 2.53 3.60
CA GLY A 241 -3.66 2.11 2.39
C GLY A 241 -2.38 1.35 2.69
#